data_44fa2185c12f4da22555fa13316f0808
#
_entry.id   44fa2185c12f4da22555fa13316f0808
#
_cell.length_a   1.000
_cell.length_b   1.000
_cell.length_c   1.000
_cell.angle_alpha   90.00
_cell.angle_beta   90.00
_cell.angle_gamma   90.00
#
_symmetry.space_group_name_H-M   'P 1'
#
loop_
_entity.id
_entity.type
_entity.pdbx_description
1 polymer ?
#
loop_
_entity_poly.entity_id
_entity_poly.type
_entity_poly.pdbx_seq_one_letter_code
_entity_poly.pdbx_strand_id
1 'polypeptide(L)'
;MESNGELVKFLGEGAYGAVHLVRYILSDGSFYHVAVKGSSPTNRDSLNRELKILRELRGCPRIVTCFGDSLEEGLGYDRRKVYNLILEYAPEGSLSDFMDGYIDRKLPEPLIKDFTRMILEGLVSIHGHGYVHCDIKPDNLLVFPSGGDDDDSYELKISDFGVTLEVGDTPDYWSIYSPFVGSPRYMPPESVENGVVKETLDLWSLGCLVLEMYTGERPWEGIDNDRIEALLLGGKAPEIPESVPCDAREFIQTCFARNPEERGSAFKLWFHRFLLLRPPKEDKVIAVAAAGEKRDSLPLRIRGAWKDITKKPLKAKIFPSKPPKSKKILNSLLGCLG
;
A
#
# COMPACT_ATOMS: atom_id res chain seq x y z
N MET A 1 26.06 -1.96 20.35
CA MET A 1 25.07 -2.13 21.42
C MET A 1 23.93 -2.90 20.80
N GLU A 2 23.77 -4.16 21.21
CA GLU A 2 22.68 -5.00 20.75
C GLU A 2 21.38 -4.47 21.37
N SER A 3 20.54 -3.85 20.56
CA SER A 3 19.18 -3.50 20.97
C SER A 3 18.36 -4.78 20.89
N ASN A 4 18.00 -5.35 22.04
CA ASN A 4 17.11 -6.50 22.10
C ASN A 4 15.72 -6.06 21.64
N GLY A 5 15.29 -6.51 20.46
CA GLY A 5 13.91 -6.36 20.01
C GLY A 5 13.00 -7.31 20.80
N GLU A 6 11.91 -6.78 21.37
CA GLU A 6 10.90 -7.55 22.06
C GLU A 6 9.69 -7.73 21.14
N LEU A 7 9.29 -8.97 20.93
CA LEU A 7 8.10 -9.29 20.15
C LEU A 7 6.85 -8.83 20.92
N VAL A 8 6.00 -8.05 20.24
CA VAL A 8 4.77 -7.51 20.84
C VAL A 8 3.54 -8.29 20.39
N LYS A 9 3.35 -8.46 19.08
CA LYS A 9 2.22 -9.21 18.51
C LYS A 9 2.47 -9.65 17.07
N PHE A 10 1.72 -10.63 16.63
CA PHE A 10 1.59 -10.99 15.21
C PHE A 10 0.72 -9.95 14.49
N LEU A 11 1.16 -9.49 13.31
CA LEU A 11 0.44 -8.51 12.50
C LEU A 11 -0.25 -9.16 11.30
N GLY A 12 0.33 -10.21 10.74
CA GLY A 12 -0.24 -10.91 9.59
C GLY A 12 0.73 -11.90 8.98
N GLU A 13 0.24 -12.70 8.04
CA GLU A 13 1.02 -13.66 7.26
C GLU A 13 0.70 -13.47 5.78
N GLY A 14 1.73 -13.43 4.96
CA GLY A 14 1.64 -13.36 3.51
C GLY A 14 2.33 -14.55 2.84
N ALA A 15 2.29 -14.60 1.51
CA ALA A 15 2.88 -15.68 0.71
C ALA A 15 4.36 -15.94 1.01
N TYR A 16 5.08 -14.94 1.49
CA TYR A 16 6.54 -14.96 1.68
C TYR A 16 6.98 -14.98 3.15
N GLY A 17 6.05 -14.95 4.11
CA GLY A 17 6.39 -15.02 5.52
C GLY A 17 5.43 -14.27 6.44
N ALA A 18 5.77 -14.26 7.72
CA ALA A 18 4.99 -13.66 8.78
C ALA A 18 5.48 -12.26 9.13
N VAL A 19 4.57 -11.35 9.45
CA VAL A 19 4.88 -9.99 9.90
C VAL A 19 4.55 -9.85 11.38
N HIS A 20 5.50 -9.32 12.14
CA HIS A 20 5.38 -9.14 13.58
C HIS A 20 5.65 -7.69 13.99
N LEU A 21 4.94 -7.22 14.99
CA LEU A 21 5.28 -5.99 15.70
C LEU A 21 6.40 -6.27 16.69
N VAL A 22 7.50 -5.55 16.56
CA VAL A 22 8.66 -5.63 17.45
C VAL A 22 8.90 -4.27 18.09
N ARG A 23 9.16 -4.28 19.39
CA ARG A 23 9.53 -3.11 20.17
C ARG A 23 11.03 -3.13 20.45
N TYR A 24 11.72 -2.08 20.05
CA TYR A 24 13.13 -1.86 20.39
C TYR A 24 13.23 -0.85 21.54
N ILE A 25 13.98 -1.19 22.57
CA ILE A 25 14.22 -0.34 23.74
C ILE A 25 15.61 0.30 23.58
N LEU A 26 15.66 1.63 23.70
CA LEU A 26 16.89 2.40 23.64
C LEU A 26 17.55 2.49 25.03
N SER A 27 18.84 2.86 25.06
CA SER A 27 19.63 2.96 26.29
C SER A 27 19.13 4.01 27.29
N ASP A 28 18.33 4.97 26.84
CA ASP A 28 17.69 6.00 27.67
C ASP A 28 16.32 5.54 28.21
N GLY A 29 15.91 4.30 27.94
CA GLY A 29 14.63 3.73 28.34
C GLY A 29 13.45 4.11 27.44
N SER A 30 13.65 4.94 26.42
CA SER A 30 12.67 5.17 25.36
C SER A 30 12.56 3.94 24.45
N PHE A 31 11.44 3.82 23.72
CA PHE A 31 11.24 2.70 22.80
C PHE A 31 10.58 3.16 21.51
N TYR A 32 10.75 2.36 20.46
CA TYR A 32 10.05 2.53 19.20
C TYR A 32 9.56 1.18 18.67
N HIS A 33 8.55 1.22 17.79
CA HIS A 33 7.95 0.05 17.19
C HIS A 33 8.34 -0.04 15.72
N VAL A 34 8.56 -1.28 15.25
CA VAL A 34 8.76 -1.60 13.84
C VAL A 34 7.93 -2.82 13.45
N ALA A 35 7.60 -2.94 12.17
CA ALA A 35 7.09 -4.16 11.60
C ALA A 35 8.27 -4.99 11.07
N VAL A 36 8.35 -6.26 11.46
CA VAL A 36 9.40 -7.18 11.02
C VAL A 36 8.77 -8.27 10.18
N LYS A 37 9.06 -8.25 8.87
CA LYS A 37 8.64 -9.29 7.92
C LYS A 37 9.71 -10.37 7.90
N GLY A 38 9.41 -11.51 8.53
CA GLY A 38 10.29 -12.66 8.64
C GLY A 38 10.01 -13.71 7.57
N SER A 39 11.04 -14.27 6.97
CA SER A 39 10.94 -15.31 5.94
C SER A 39 11.91 -16.45 6.18
N SER A 40 11.53 -17.66 5.76
CA SER A 40 12.40 -18.83 5.78
C SER A 40 13.57 -18.68 4.80
N PRO A 41 14.66 -19.48 4.95
CA PRO A 41 15.78 -19.47 4.01
C PRO A 41 15.36 -19.77 2.55
N THR A 42 14.29 -20.52 2.33
CA THR A 42 13.77 -20.87 1.00
C THR A 42 13.20 -19.66 0.26
N ASN A 43 12.69 -18.69 0.99
CA ASN A 43 12.06 -17.48 0.43
C ASN A 43 12.97 -16.24 0.56
N ARG A 44 14.24 -16.42 0.93
CA ARG A 44 15.21 -15.33 1.10
C ARG A 44 15.36 -14.45 -0.13
N ASP A 45 15.36 -15.05 -1.32
CA ASP A 45 15.61 -14.31 -2.56
C ASP A 45 14.42 -13.40 -2.90
N SER A 46 13.19 -13.81 -2.58
CA SER A 46 12.01 -12.94 -2.70
C SER A 46 12.11 -11.74 -1.75
N LEU A 47 12.50 -11.98 -0.50
CA LEU A 47 12.67 -10.90 0.48
C LEU A 47 13.83 -9.95 0.13
N ASN A 48 14.92 -10.47 -0.46
CA ASN A 48 16.03 -9.67 -0.97
C ASN A 48 15.59 -8.79 -2.16
N ARG A 49 14.72 -9.30 -3.03
CA ARG A 49 14.16 -8.52 -4.15
C ARG A 49 13.30 -7.38 -3.61
N GLU A 50 12.43 -7.65 -2.66
CA GLU A 50 11.62 -6.63 -1.99
C GLU A 50 12.49 -5.55 -1.33
N LEU A 51 13.53 -5.95 -0.60
CA LEU A 51 14.49 -5.01 0.00
C LEU A 51 15.20 -4.15 -1.07
N LYS A 52 15.62 -4.76 -2.20
CA LYS A 52 16.26 -4.02 -3.31
C LYS A 52 15.34 -2.91 -3.82
N ILE A 53 14.08 -3.24 -4.11
CA ILE A 53 13.09 -2.29 -4.62
C ILE A 53 12.82 -1.18 -3.60
N LEU A 54 12.59 -1.52 -2.34
CA LEU A 54 12.36 -0.55 -1.27
C LEU A 54 13.56 0.40 -1.06
N ARG A 55 14.78 -0.08 -1.30
CA ARG A 55 15.99 0.75 -1.24
C ARG A 55 16.06 1.74 -2.41
N GLU A 56 15.69 1.32 -3.60
CA GLU A 56 15.65 2.17 -4.78
C GLU A 56 14.53 3.23 -4.66
N LEU A 57 13.40 2.87 -4.05
CA LEU A 57 12.28 3.77 -3.79
C LEU A 57 12.44 4.59 -2.49
N ARG A 58 13.57 4.48 -1.78
CA ARG A 58 13.78 5.17 -0.50
C ARG A 58 13.69 6.69 -0.64
N GLY A 59 12.82 7.29 0.14
CA GLY A 59 12.54 8.73 0.10
C GLY A 59 11.49 9.14 -0.93
N CYS A 60 10.93 8.19 -1.70
CA CYS A 60 9.75 8.44 -2.50
C CYS A 60 8.52 8.60 -1.58
N PRO A 61 7.62 9.53 -1.90
CA PRO A 61 6.40 9.71 -1.13
C PRO A 61 5.49 8.48 -1.24
N ARG A 62 4.71 8.25 -0.21
CA ARG A 62 3.68 7.18 -0.16
C ARG A 62 4.20 5.75 -0.34
N ILE A 63 5.47 5.52 -0.06
CA ILE A 63 6.08 4.19 -0.04
C ILE A 63 6.47 3.86 1.40
N VAL A 64 6.19 2.63 1.84
CA VAL A 64 6.58 2.16 3.16
C VAL A 64 8.10 2.25 3.33
N THR A 65 8.56 2.74 4.46
CA THR A 65 9.98 2.88 4.73
C THR A 65 10.58 1.55 5.19
N CYS A 66 11.64 1.08 4.53
CA CYS A 66 12.48 0.01 5.05
C CYS A 66 13.68 0.56 5.82
N PHE A 67 14.01 -0.09 6.93
CA PHE A 67 15.16 0.24 7.75
C PHE A 67 16.31 -0.73 7.44
N GLY A 68 17.53 -0.18 7.33
CA GLY A 68 18.71 -0.97 6.98
C GLY A 68 18.91 -1.15 5.47
N ASP A 69 20.03 -1.76 5.13
CA ASP A 69 20.49 -2.01 3.76
C ASP A 69 20.67 -3.49 3.44
N SER A 70 20.42 -4.37 4.41
CA SER A 70 20.49 -5.82 4.31
C SER A 70 19.42 -6.45 5.16
N LEU A 71 19.06 -7.69 4.82
CA LEU A 71 18.21 -8.50 5.69
C LEU A 71 18.96 -8.82 6.98
N GLU A 72 18.25 -8.77 8.10
CA GLU A 72 18.79 -9.24 9.38
C GLU A 72 18.61 -10.75 9.52
N GLU A 73 19.65 -11.46 9.96
CA GLU A 73 19.54 -12.87 10.28
C GLU A 73 19.04 -13.04 11.71
N GLY A 74 18.10 -13.95 11.91
CA GLY A 74 17.53 -14.26 13.21
C GLY A 74 17.12 -15.72 13.33
N LEU A 75 16.49 -16.03 14.47
CA LEU A 75 15.88 -17.33 14.73
C LEU A 75 14.37 -17.13 14.88
N GLY A 76 13.61 -17.93 14.17
CA GLY A 76 12.16 -18.03 14.33
C GLY A 76 11.77 -18.71 15.66
N TYR A 77 10.50 -18.80 15.95
CA TYR A 77 9.97 -19.46 17.16
C TYR A 77 10.39 -20.93 17.27
N ASP A 78 10.50 -21.60 16.13
CA ASP A 78 10.93 -23.00 16.01
C ASP A 78 12.46 -23.16 16.04
N ARG A 79 13.20 -22.07 16.36
CA ARG A 79 14.68 -21.98 16.36
C ARG A 79 15.30 -22.22 14.97
N ARG A 80 14.53 -22.18 13.91
CA ARG A 80 15.07 -22.22 12.54
C ARG A 80 15.56 -20.83 12.15
N LYS A 81 16.57 -20.82 11.28
CA LYS A 81 17.08 -19.57 10.69
C LYS A 81 15.99 -18.86 9.91
N VAL A 82 15.85 -17.56 10.14
CA VAL A 82 14.97 -16.65 9.39
C VAL A 82 15.75 -15.43 8.92
N TYR A 83 15.22 -14.80 7.88
CA TYR A 83 15.71 -13.52 7.39
C TYR A 83 14.61 -12.49 7.60
N ASN A 84 14.97 -11.34 8.14
CA ASN A 84 14.05 -10.29 8.58
C ASN A 84 14.26 -9.03 7.75
N LEU A 85 13.18 -8.50 7.21
CA LEU A 85 13.07 -7.16 6.63
C LEU A 85 12.40 -6.25 7.65
N ILE A 86 13.06 -5.17 8.02
CA ILE A 86 12.55 -4.24 9.03
C ILE A 86 11.88 -3.06 8.33
N LEU A 87 10.61 -2.83 8.66
CA LEU A 87 9.75 -1.84 8.04
C LEU A 87 9.17 -0.89 9.11
N GLU A 88 8.75 0.31 8.68
CA GLU A 88 7.96 1.17 9.54
C GLU A 88 6.62 0.50 9.91
N TYR A 89 6.19 0.75 11.14
CA TYR A 89 4.95 0.19 11.66
C TYR A 89 3.79 1.15 11.44
N ALA A 90 2.71 0.67 10.82
CA ALA A 90 1.47 1.39 10.63
C ALA A 90 0.50 1.12 11.79
N PRO A 91 0.22 2.10 12.65
CA PRO A 91 -0.64 1.89 13.83
C PRO A 91 -2.09 1.59 13.49
N GLU A 92 -2.59 2.16 12.39
CA GLU A 92 -3.97 1.95 11.94
C GLU A 92 -4.15 0.66 11.11
N GLY A 93 -3.05 -0.08 10.88
CA GLY A 93 -3.05 -1.34 10.13
C GLY A 93 -3.07 -1.14 8.62
N SER A 94 -3.59 -2.13 7.90
CA SER A 94 -3.86 -2.06 6.47
C SER A 94 -5.13 -1.24 6.20
N LEU A 95 -5.31 -0.81 4.95
CA LEU A 95 -6.57 -0.16 4.53
C LEU A 95 -7.75 -1.12 4.69
N SER A 96 -7.54 -2.43 4.55
CA SER A 96 -8.57 -3.45 4.84
C SER A 96 -9.00 -3.40 6.30
N ASP A 97 -8.04 -3.42 7.24
CA ASP A 97 -8.30 -3.29 8.68
C ASP A 97 -8.98 -1.96 9.01
N PHE A 98 -8.52 -0.89 8.37
CA PHE A 98 -9.06 0.45 8.56
C PHE A 98 -10.51 0.55 8.09
N MET A 99 -10.84 -0.03 6.93
CA MET A 99 -12.22 -0.09 6.42
C MET A 99 -13.14 -0.88 7.33
N ASP A 100 -12.66 -1.92 8.02
CA ASP A 100 -13.44 -2.70 8.99
C ASP A 100 -13.94 -1.86 10.18
N GLY A 101 -13.33 -0.70 10.42
CA GLY A 101 -13.79 0.28 11.42
C GLY A 101 -15.01 1.12 10.98
N TYR A 102 -15.42 1.05 9.71
CA TYR A 102 -16.53 1.82 9.16
C TYR A 102 -17.77 0.96 8.96
N ILE A 103 -18.95 1.60 9.02
CA ILE A 103 -20.23 0.92 8.77
C ILE A 103 -20.23 0.38 7.33
N ASP A 104 -20.56 -0.90 7.20
CA ASP A 104 -20.54 -1.62 5.92
C ASP A 104 -19.19 -1.53 5.17
N ARG A 105 -18.09 -1.27 5.87
CA ARG A 105 -16.75 -1.07 5.31
C ARG A 105 -16.64 0.11 4.33
N LYS A 106 -17.63 1.02 4.27
CA LYS A 106 -17.68 2.14 3.32
C LYS A 106 -16.96 3.36 3.87
N LEU A 107 -16.02 3.88 3.11
CA LEU A 107 -15.32 5.10 3.49
C LEU A 107 -16.11 6.36 3.05
N PRO A 108 -15.99 7.48 3.79
CA PRO A 108 -16.48 8.77 3.35
C PRO A 108 -15.79 9.24 2.06
N GLU A 109 -16.54 9.84 1.14
CA GLU A 109 -16.02 10.29 -0.16
C GLU A 109 -14.76 11.20 -0.06
N PRO A 110 -14.67 12.18 0.87
CA PRO A 110 -13.47 12.98 1.02
C PRO A 110 -12.23 12.13 1.29
N LEU A 111 -12.36 11.11 2.14
CA LEU A 111 -11.27 10.21 2.49
C LEU A 111 -10.89 9.28 1.32
N ILE A 112 -11.90 8.80 0.55
CA ILE A 112 -11.66 8.03 -0.67
C ILE A 112 -10.84 8.86 -1.67
N LYS A 113 -11.19 10.13 -1.88
CA LYS A 113 -10.46 11.02 -2.77
C LYS A 113 -9.02 11.27 -2.28
N ASP A 114 -8.83 11.48 -0.99
CA ASP A 114 -7.51 11.72 -0.42
C ASP A 114 -6.62 10.46 -0.50
N PHE A 115 -7.16 9.29 -0.17
CA PHE A 115 -6.44 8.02 -0.31
C PHE A 115 -6.12 7.72 -1.78
N THR A 116 -7.06 7.94 -2.70
CA THR A 116 -6.81 7.75 -4.14
C THR A 116 -5.67 8.64 -4.65
N ARG A 117 -5.60 9.92 -4.20
CA ARG A 117 -4.47 10.81 -4.53
C ARG A 117 -3.16 10.27 -3.98
N MET A 118 -3.14 9.80 -2.73
CA MET A 118 -1.93 9.26 -2.11
C MET A 118 -1.45 8.00 -2.81
N ILE A 119 -2.36 7.11 -3.23
CA ILE A 119 -2.02 5.92 -4.01
C ILE A 119 -1.42 6.30 -5.36
N LEU A 120 -2.04 7.24 -6.08
CA LEU A 120 -1.52 7.73 -7.35
C LEU A 120 -0.13 8.36 -7.20
N GLU A 121 0.12 9.10 -6.12
CA GLU A 121 1.44 9.66 -5.80
C GLU A 121 2.51 8.58 -5.63
N GLY A 122 2.16 7.51 -4.91
CA GLY A 122 3.04 6.34 -4.77
C GLY A 122 3.27 5.62 -6.10
N LEU A 123 2.20 5.39 -6.88
CA LEU A 123 2.30 4.74 -8.20
C LEU A 123 3.14 5.56 -9.20
N VAL A 124 3.04 6.89 -9.20
CA VAL A 124 3.92 7.74 -10.02
C VAL A 124 5.38 7.49 -9.66
N SER A 125 5.70 7.32 -8.38
CA SER A 125 7.06 7.02 -7.95
C SER A 125 7.51 5.62 -8.38
N ILE A 126 6.67 4.59 -8.21
CA ILE A 126 6.96 3.19 -8.56
C ILE A 126 7.19 3.09 -10.08
N HIS A 127 6.23 3.58 -10.88
CA HIS A 127 6.30 3.55 -12.34
C HIS A 127 7.47 4.38 -12.89
N GLY A 128 7.77 5.51 -12.26
CA GLY A 128 8.93 6.36 -12.62
C GLY A 128 10.30 5.69 -12.38
N HIS A 129 10.36 4.65 -11.55
CA HIS A 129 11.54 3.80 -11.36
C HIS A 129 11.54 2.56 -12.25
N GLY A 130 10.56 2.41 -13.15
CA GLY A 130 10.46 1.28 -14.06
C GLY A 130 9.85 0.02 -13.43
N TYR A 131 9.17 0.15 -12.29
CA TYR A 131 8.51 -0.95 -11.60
C TYR A 131 6.99 -0.91 -11.79
N VAL A 132 6.36 -2.09 -11.69
CA VAL A 132 4.91 -2.28 -11.58
C VAL A 132 4.67 -3.06 -10.31
N HIS A 133 3.80 -2.57 -9.44
CA HIS A 133 3.56 -3.19 -8.13
C HIS A 133 2.92 -4.57 -8.23
N CYS A 134 1.97 -4.74 -9.16
CA CYS A 134 1.25 -5.98 -9.49
C CYS A 134 0.29 -6.52 -8.41
N ASP A 135 0.24 -5.94 -7.21
CA ASP A 135 -0.66 -6.39 -6.13
C ASP A 135 -1.24 -5.22 -5.32
N ILE A 136 -1.74 -4.19 -6.02
CA ILE A 136 -2.45 -3.08 -5.38
C ILE A 136 -3.82 -3.56 -4.90
N LYS A 137 -4.00 -3.60 -3.57
CA LYS A 137 -5.23 -4.00 -2.87
C LYS A 137 -5.24 -3.42 -1.45
N PRO A 138 -6.38 -3.43 -0.73
CA PRO A 138 -6.47 -2.85 0.61
C PRO A 138 -5.46 -3.42 1.61
N ASP A 139 -5.13 -4.72 1.52
CA ASP A 139 -4.19 -5.37 2.44
C ASP A 139 -2.75 -4.84 2.32
N ASN A 140 -2.37 -4.34 1.15
CA ASN A 140 -1.01 -3.84 0.85
C ASN A 140 -0.88 -2.31 0.96
N LEU A 141 -1.90 -1.65 1.46
CA LEU A 141 -1.93 -0.22 1.70
C LEU A 141 -1.99 0.04 3.20
N LEU A 142 -0.98 0.68 3.75
CA LEU A 142 -0.83 0.90 5.18
C LEU A 142 -1.29 2.29 5.57
N VAL A 143 -2.10 2.39 6.63
CA VAL A 143 -2.69 3.64 7.11
C VAL A 143 -1.94 4.12 8.36
N PHE A 144 -1.54 5.38 8.33
CA PHE A 144 -0.83 6.06 9.40
C PHE A 144 -1.64 7.27 9.86
N PRO A 145 -1.64 7.61 11.15
CA PRO A 145 -2.18 8.89 11.60
C PRO A 145 -1.30 10.02 11.03
N SER A 146 -1.92 11.01 10.43
CA SER A 146 -1.22 12.23 10.05
C SER A 146 -0.90 13.04 11.30
N GLY A 147 0.35 13.45 11.47
CA GLY A 147 0.81 14.21 12.66
C GLY A 147 0.33 15.66 12.73
N GLY A 148 -0.73 16.04 12.02
CA GLY A 148 -1.33 17.37 12.01
C GLY A 148 -2.22 17.64 13.24
N ASP A 149 -2.66 18.90 13.39
CA ASP A 149 -3.55 19.32 14.49
C ASP A 149 -4.99 18.76 14.36
N ASP A 150 -5.35 18.21 13.20
CA ASP A 150 -6.61 17.49 12.97
C ASP A 150 -6.42 16.01 13.32
N ASP A 151 -7.03 15.56 14.41
CA ASP A 151 -7.01 14.17 14.89
C ASP A 151 -7.59 13.15 13.88
N ASP A 152 -8.27 13.61 12.82
CA ASP A 152 -8.97 12.80 11.82
C ASP A 152 -8.25 12.76 10.46
N SER A 153 -6.99 13.17 10.38
CA SER A 153 -6.23 13.10 9.12
C SER A 153 -5.31 11.89 9.08
N TYR A 154 -5.28 11.22 7.94
CA TYR A 154 -4.53 9.99 7.73
C TYR A 154 -3.56 10.12 6.56
N GLU A 155 -2.47 9.37 6.63
CA GLU A 155 -1.52 9.16 5.55
C GLU A 155 -1.58 7.70 5.11
N LEU A 156 -1.55 7.47 3.79
CA LEU A 156 -1.54 6.13 3.23
C LEU A 156 -0.24 5.88 2.48
N LYS A 157 0.34 4.67 2.67
CA LYS A 157 1.56 4.23 1.99
C LYS A 157 1.40 2.86 1.38
N ILE A 158 2.01 2.67 0.21
CA ILE A 158 2.06 1.39 -0.51
C ILE A 158 3.13 0.51 0.13
N SER A 159 2.81 -0.75 0.34
CA SER A 159 3.68 -1.77 0.95
C SER A 159 3.60 -3.10 0.20
N ASP A 160 4.42 -4.07 0.60
CA ASP A 160 4.52 -5.43 0.05
C ASP A 160 4.92 -5.47 -1.44
N PHE A 161 6.21 -5.29 -1.69
CA PHE A 161 6.82 -5.35 -3.01
C PHE A 161 7.28 -6.76 -3.40
N GLY A 162 6.77 -7.79 -2.73
CA GLY A 162 7.21 -9.19 -2.92
C GLY A 162 6.94 -9.75 -4.31
N VAL A 163 5.92 -9.22 -5.01
CA VAL A 163 5.54 -9.63 -6.38
C VAL A 163 5.77 -8.53 -7.44
N THR A 164 6.40 -7.43 -7.04
CA THR A 164 6.72 -6.30 -7.94
C THR A 164 7.66 -6.73 -9.05
N LEU A 165 7.40 -6.28 -10.27
CA LEU A 165 8.13 -6.63 -11.49
C LEU A 165 8.65 -5.38 -12.21
N GLU A 166 9.63 -5.56 -13.09
CA GLU A 166 10.09 -4.49 -13.99
C GLU A 166 9.14 -4.37 -15.19
N VAL A 167 9.00 -3.15 -15.70
CA VAL A 167 8.18 -2.89 -16.90
C VAL A 167 8.75 -3.67 -18.08
N GLY A 168 7.89 -4.40 -18.78
CA GLY A 168 8.26 -5.22 -19.93
C GLY A 168 8.66 -6.65 -19.58
N ASP A 169 8.75 -6.99 -18.29
CA ASP A 169 8.98 -8.37 -17.88
C ASP A 169 7.88 -9.31 -18.40
N THR A 170 8.29 -10.53 -18.71
CA THR A 170 7.40 -11.67 -18.99
C THR A 170 7.82 -12.79 -18.06
N PRO A 171 7.29 -12.84 -16.82
CA PRO A 171 7.75 -13.79 -15.83
C PRO A 171 7.56 -15.25 -16.30
N ASP A 172 8.60 -16.07 -16.15
CA ASP A 172 8.59 -17.50 -16.53
C ASP A 172 7.53 -18.31 -15.76
N TYR A 173 7.08 -17.82 -14.59
CA TYR A 173 6.03 -18.45 -13.79
C TYR A 173 4.62 -18.07 -14.21
N TRP A 174 4.42 -17.17 -15.18
CA TRP A 174 3.17 -17.06 -15.90
C TRP A 174 2.96 -18.30 -16.78
N SER A 175 2.87 -19.44 -16.12
CA SER A 175 2.59 -20.72 -16.76
C SER A 175 1.10 -20.98 -16.79
N ILE A 176 0.69 -21.90 -17.66
CA ILE A 176 -0.70 -22.43 -17.71
C ILE A 176 -1.21 -22.95 -16.37
N TYR A 177 -0.35 -23.17 -15.38
CA TYR A 177 -0.71 -23.67 -14.04
C TYR A 177 -0.80 -22.59 -12.97
N SER A 178 -0.29 -21.38 -13.21
CA SER A 178 -0.41 -20.23 -12.34
C SER A 178 -0.25 -18.94 -13.16
N PRO A 179 -1.31 -18.57 -13.89
CA PRO A 179 -1.26 -17.42 -14.77
C PRO A 179 -1.23 -16.08 -14.03
N PHE A 180 -1.23 -16.10 -12.69
CA PHE A 180 -1.47 -14.94 -11.87
C PHE A 180 -0.22 -14.49 -11.11
N VAL A 181 0.10 -13.20 -11.25
CA VAL A 181 0.95 -12.46 -10.32
C VAL A 181 0.04 -11.49 -9.58
N GLY A 182 -0.04 -11.60 -8.25
CA GLY A 182 -0.90 -10.78 -7.43
C GLY A 182 -2.24 -11.47 -7.08
N SER A 183 -3.22 -10.67 -6.71
CA SER A 183 -4.51 -11.13 -6.20
C SER A 183 -5.58 -11.17 -7.31
N PRO A 184 -6.16 -12.33 -7.65
CA PRO A 184 -7.05 -12.51 -8.81
C PRO A 184 -8.19 -11.49 -8.90
N ARG A 185 -8.77 -11.08 -7.77
CA ARG A 185 -9.89 -10.12 -7.72
C ARG A 185 -9.53 -8.71 -8.22
N TYR A 186 -8.24 -8.35 -8.17
CA TYR A 186 -7.76 -7.01 -8.54
C TYR A 186 -6.99 -7.00 -9.86
N MET A 187 -6.88 -8.15 -10.53
CA MET A 187 -6.14 -8.29 -11.77
C MET A 187 -6.90 -7.77 -12.98
N PRO A 188 -6.20 -7.16 -13.95
CA PRO A 188 -6.76 -6.79 -15.23
C PRO A 188 -6.82 -7.97 -16.20
N PRO A 189 -7.66 -7.87 -17.27
CA PRO A 189 -7.79 -8.93 -18.26
C PRO A 189 -6.48 -9.27 -18.99
N GLU A 190 -5.63 -8.30 -19.26
CA GLU A 190 -4.35 -8.53 -19.95
C GLU A 190 -3.35 -9.34 -19.14
N SER A 191 -3.46 -9.37 -17.81
CA SER A 191 -2.66 -10.27 -16.97
C SER A 191 -2.96 -11.73 -17.25
N VAL A 192 -4.22 -12.02 -17.62
CA VAL A 192 -4.69 -13.38 -17.94
C VAL A 192 -4.38 -13.74 -19.41
N GLU A 193 -4.43 -12.75 -20.30
CA GLU A 193 -4.28 -12.99 -21.75
C GLU A 193 -2.83 -13.10 -22.20
N ASN A 194 -1.98 -12.16 -21.81
CA ASN A 194 -0.69 -11.93 -22.48
C ASN A 194 0.51 -11.96 -21.54
N GLY A 195 0.28 -11.79 -20.23
CA GLY A 195 1.34 -11.86 -19.27
C GLY A 195 2.43 -10.76 -19.35
N VAL A 196 2.23 -9.68 -20.09
CA VAL A 196 3.21 -8.60 -20.23
C VAL A 196 3.01 -7.56 -19.12
N VAL A 197 4.07 -7.28 -18.37
CA VAL A 197 4.04 -6.31 -17.27
C VAL A 197 4.06 -4.89 -17.81
N LYS A 198 2.98 -4.15 -17.52
CA LYS A 198 2.84 -2.72 -17.83
C LYS A 198 2.29 -1.96 -16.62
N GLU A 199 2.62 -0.69 -16.52
CA GLU A 199 2.15 0.19 -15.43
C GLU A 199 0.61 0.26 -15.35
N THR A 200 -0.05 0.02 -16.48
CA THR A 200 -1.53 0.01 -16.57
C THR A 200 -2.19 -1.13 -15.80
N LEU A 201 -1.43 -2.16 -15.38
CA LEU A 201 -1.92 -3.22 -14.48
C LEU A 201 -2.36 -2.63 -13.14
N ASP A 202 -1.51 -1.79 -12.53
CA ASP A 202 -1.80 -1.14 -11.25
C ASP A 202 -2.99 -0.19 -11.33
N LEU A 203 -3.26 0.39 -12.51
CA LEU A 203 -4.39 1.31 -12.70
C LEU A 203 -5.74 0.58 -12.68
N TRP A 204 -5.82 -0.63 -13.21
CA TRP A 204 -7.01 -1.47 -13.07
C TRP A 204 -7.24 -1.82 -11.59
N SER A 205 -6.19 -2.27 -10.91
CA SER A 205 -6.23 -2.61 -9.48
C SER A 205 -6.69 -1.40 -8.65
N LEU A 206 -6.24 -0.18 -9.00
CA LEU A 206 -6.71 1.06 -8.39
C LEU A 206 -8.21 1.26 -8.63
N GLY A 207 -8.73 0.98 -9.82
CA GLY A 207 -10.17 1.03 -10.09
C GLY A 207 -10.96 0.07 -9.20
N CYS A 208 -10.50 -1.16 -9.05
CA CYS A 208 -11.07 -2.14 -8.13
C CYS A 208 -11.08 -1.65 -6.68
N LEU A 209 -9.97 -1.06 -6.25
CA LEU A 209 -9.81 -0.53 -4.90
C LEU A 209 -10.73 0.66 -4.62
N VAL A 210 -10.86 1.61 -5.56
CA VAL A 210 -11.78 2.76 -5.41
C VAL A 210 -13.22 2.27 -5.34
N LEU A 211 -13.58 1.28 -6.16
CA LEU A 211 -14.90 0.65 -6.09
C LEU A 211 -15.16 0.03 -4.71
N GLU A 212 -14.19 -0.73 -4.16
CA GLU A 212 -14.32 -1.34 -2.83
C GLU A 212 -14.46 -0.29 -1.73
N MET A 213 -13.69 0.80 -1.76
CA MET A 213 -13.83 1.88 -0.77
C MET A 213 -15.24 2.52 -0.76
N TYR A 214 -15.91 2.60 -1.92
CA TYR A 214 -17.29 3.09 -2.01
C TYR A 214 -18.35 2.08 -1.60
N THR A 215 -18.16 0.82 -1.98
CA THR A 215 -19.17 -0.23 -1.78
C THR A 215 -19.01 -0.99 -0.47
N GLY A 216 -17.79 -1.03 0.08
CA GLY A 216 -17.39 -1.89 1.18
C GLY A 216 -17.25 -3.36 0.78
N GLU A 217 -17.60 -3.71 -0.45
CA GLU A 217 -17.58 -5.07 -1.00
C GLU A 217 -16.35 -5.28 -1.87
N ARG A 218 -15.73 -6.44 -1.74
CA ARG A 218 -14.59 -6.83 -2.59
C ARG A 218 -15.04 -6.93 -4.06
N PRO A 219 -14.16 -6.58 -5.01
CA PRO A 219 -14.44 -6.83 -6.42
C PRO A 219 -14.82 -8.29 -6.65
N TRP A 220 -15.84 -8.53 -7.49
CA TRP A 220 -16.32 -9.89 -7.79
C TRP A 220 -16.85 -10.66 -6.57
N GLU A 221 -17.46 -9.98 -5.59
CA GLU A 221 -17.96 -10.62 -4.39
C GLU A 221 -18.90 -11.78 -4.74
N GLY A 222 -18.73 -12.95 -4.07
CA GLY A 222 -19.49 -14.16 -4.33
C GLY A 222 -19.07 -14.93 -5.60
N ILE A 223 -18.00 -14.52 -6.30
CA ILE A 223 -17.50 -15.18 -7.52
C ILE A 223 -16.16 -15.86 -7.23
N ASP A 224 -16.02 -17.13 -7.65
CA ASP A 224 -14.79 -17.91 -7.52
C ASP A 224 -13.70 -17.40 -8.49
N ASN A 225 -12.43 -17.59 -8.14
CA ASN A 225 -11.30 -17.11 -8.91
C ASN A 225 -11.29 -17.63 -10.36
N ASP A 226 -11.57 -18.91 -10.60
CA ASP A 226 -11.63 -19.50 -11.94
C ASP A 226 -12.71 -18.85 -12.81
N ARG A 227 -13.82 -18.46 -12.18
CA ARG A 227 -14.90 -17.76 -12.87
C ARG A 227 -14.56 -16.30 -13.15
N ILE A 228 -13.80 -15.65 -12.25
CA ILE A 228 -13.28 -14.29 -12.47
C ILE A 228 -12.41 -14.27 -13.73
N GLU A 229 -11.49 -15.23 -13.89
CA GLU A 229 -10.67 -15.37 -15.09
C GLU A 229 -11.53 -15.44 -16.35
N ALA A 230 -12.52 -16.34 -16.40
CA ALA A 230 -13.42 -16.48 -17.53
C ALA A 230 -14.20 -15.18 -17.84
N LEU A 231 -14.60 -14.43 -16.82
CA LEU A 231 -15.29 -13.14 -16.98
C LEU A 231 -14.35 -12.07 -17.54
N LEU A 232 -13.11 -11.99 -17.06
CA LEU A 232 -12.09 -11.07 -17.57
C LEU A 232 -11.77 -11.35 -19.04
N LEU A 233 -11.53 -12.62 -19.41
CA LEU A 233 -11.34 -13.05 -20.79
C LEU A 233 -12.56 -12.75 -21.66
N GLY A 234 -13.77 -12.87 -21.12
CA GLY A 234 -15.02 -12.49 -21.75
C GLY A 234 -15.27 -10.98 -21.83
N GLY A 235 -14.30 -10.13 -21.48
CA GLY A 235 -14.39 -8.66 -21.58
C GLY A 235 -15.23 -8.01 -20.48
N LYS A 236 -15.46 -8.71 -19.35
CA LYS A 236 -16.19 -8.15 -18.21
C LYS A 236 -15.25 -7.42 -17.26
N ALA A 237 -15.79 -6.42 -16.57
CA ALA A 237 -15.18 -5.73 -15.44
C ALA A 237 -16.11 -5.90 -14.21
N PRO A 238 -15.62 -5.61 -12.98
CA PRO A 238 -16.49 -5.54 -11.80
C PRO A 238 -17.64 -4.57 -12.04
N GLU A 239 -18.83 -4.93 -11.56
CA GLU A 239 -20.01 -4.09 -11.67
C GLU A 239 -19.87 -2.83 -10.81
N ILE A 240 -20.23 -1.67 -11.36
CA ILE A 240 -20.22 -0.40 -10.65
C ILE A 240 -21.66 -0.02 -10.31
N PRO A 241 -22.08 -0.13 -9.03
CA PRO A 241 -23.45 0.19 -8.63
C PRO A 241 -23.86 1.63 -8.94
N GLU A 242 -25.15 1.84 -9.18
CA GLU A 242 -25.69 3.19 -9.44
C GLU A 242 -25.51 4.16 -8.26
N SER A 243 -25.34 3.63 -7.05
CA SER A 243 -25.08 4.42 -5.83
C SER A 243 -23.72 5.11 -5.82
N VAL A 244 -22.75 4.68 -6.66
CA VAL A 244 -21.45 5.35 -6.79
C VAL A 244 -21.63 6.69 -7.52
N PRO A 245 -21.11 7.82 -7.00
CA PRO A 245 -21.21 9.14 -7.63
C PRO A 245 -20.70 9.17 -9.08
N CYS A 246 -21.28 10.03 -9.92
CA CYS A 246 -20.98 10.04 -11.36
C CYS A 246 -19.50 10.28 -11.68
N ASP A 247 -18.84 11.18 -10.96
CA ASP A 247 -17.41 11.48 -11.17
C ASP A 247 -16.50 10.34 -10.74
N ALA A 248 -16.83 9.65 -9.64
CA ALA A 248 -16.16 8.45 -9.18
C ALA A 248 -16.39 7.29 -10.16
N ARG A 249 -17.62 7.12 -10.66
CA ARG A 249 -17.96 6.13 -11.68
C ARG A 249 -17.12 6.30 -12.93
N GLU A 250 -16.99 7.51 -13.45
CA GLU A 250 -16.16 7.79 -14.62
C GLU A 250 -14.68 7.49 -14.37
N PHE A 251 -14.18 7.79 -13.18
CA PHE A 251 -12.80 7.43 -12.79
C PHE A 251 -12.62 5.92 -12.80
N ILE A 252 -13.53 5.17 -12.17
CA ILE A 252 -13.46 3.69 -12.12
C ILE A 252 -13.60 3.12 -13.53
N GLN A 253 -14.51 3.64 -14.37
CA GLN A 253 -14.66 3.21 -15.77
C GLN A 253 -13.39 3.45 -16.59
N THR A 254 -12.69 4.57 -16.37
CA THR A 254 -11.40 4.84 -17.00
C THR A 254 -10.37 3.79 -16.58
N CYS A 255 -10.32 3.43 -15.31
CA CYS A 255 -9.44 2.37 -14.81
C CYS A 255 -9.81 0.99 -15.39
N PHE A 256 -11.09 0.74 -15.66
CA PHE A 256 -11.60 -0.52 -16.23
C PHE A 256 -11.64 -0.55 -17.76
N ALA A 257 -11.03 0.44 -18.44
CA ALA A 257 -10.92 0.40 -19.88
C ALA A 257 -10.26 -0.90 -20.34
N ARG A 258 -10.90 -1.60 -21.30
CA ARG A 258 -10.42 -2.89 -21.82
C ARG A 258 -9.05 -2.75 -22.49
N ASN A 259 -8.87 -1.71 -23.31
CA ASN A 259 -7.58 -1.36 -23.85
C ASN A 259 -6.74 -0.69 -22.75
N PRO A 260 -5.59 -1.28 -22.34
CA PRO A 260 -4.76 -0.72 -21.28
C PRO A 260 -4.30 0.72 -21.55
N GLU A 261 -4.03 1.10 -22.79
CA GLU A 261 -3.58 2.44 -23.16
C GLU A 261 -4.63 3.53 -22.88
N GLU A 262 -5.91 3.18 -22.85
CA GLU A 262 -7.01 4.11 -22.54
C GLU A 262 -7.06 4.46 -21.06
N ARG A 263 -6.48 3.65 -20.17
CA ARG A 263 -6.33 3.96 -18.73
C ARG A 263 -5.36 5.11 -18.50
N GLY A 264 -4.43 5.32 -19.45
CA GLY A 264 -3.39 6.36 -19.38
C GLY A 264 -2.27 6.00 -18.41
N SER A 265 -1.92 6.91 -17.51
CA SER A 265 -0.87 6.72 -16.50
C SER A 265 -1.35 7.21 -15.13
N ALA A 266 -0.66 6.80 -14.07
CA ALA A 266 -0.94 7.28 -12.71
C ALA A 266 -0.86 8.82 -12.63
N PHE A 267 0.11 9.42 -13.31
CA PHE A 267 0.24 10.87 -13.40
C PHE A 267 -0.96 11.52 -14.10
N LYS A 268 -1.47 10.95 -15.22
CA LYS A 268 -2.65 11.46 -15.93
C LYS A 268 -3.91 11.36 -15.07
N LEU A 269 -4.11 10.21 -14.38
CA LEU A 269 -5.26 10.00 -13.51
C LEU A 269 -5.29 10.94 -12.31
N TRP A 270 -4.15 11.45 -11.86
CA TRP A 270 -4.09 12.45 -10.78
C TRP A 270 -4.87 13.73 -11.11
N PHE A 271 -4.96 14.10 -12.38
CA PHE A 271 -5.72 15.25 -12.85
C PHE A 271 -7.14 14.91 -13.27
N HIS A 272 -7.63 13.70 -12.96
CA HIS A 272 -9.01 13.35 -13.25
C HIS A 272 -9.98 14.21 -12.44
N ARG A 273 -11.10 14.61 -13.05
CA ARG A 273 -12.11 15.51 -12.43
C ARG A 273 -12.60 15.01 -11.07
N PHE A 274 -12.73 13.70 -10.88
CA PHE A 274 -13.07 13.06 -9.60
C PHE A 274 -12.19 13.55 -8.45
N LEU A 275 -10.90 13.76 -8.69
CA LEU A 275 -9.96 14.18 -7.67
C LEU A 275 -9.84 15.71 -7.55
N LEU A 276 -10.18 16.47 -8.58
CA LEU A 276 -10.06 17.93 -8.58
C LEU A 276 -11.19 18.61 -7.82
N LEU A 277 -12.40 18.02 -7.83
CA LEU A 277 -13.55 18.57 -7.14
C LEU A 277 -13.49 18.19 -5.66
N ARG A 278 -13.16 19.16 -4.80
CA ARG A 278 -13.40 19.01 -3.35
C ARG A 278 -14.86 19.23 -3.09
N PRO A 279 -15.57 18.30 -2.41
CA PRO A 279 -16.89 18.61 -1.90
C PRO A 279 -16.78 19.84 -0.97
N PRO A 280 -17.81 20.71 -0.92
CA PRO A 280 -17.85 21.78 0.07
C PRO A 280 -17.66 21.14 1.45
N LYS A 281 -16.86 21.78 2.34
CA LYS A 281 -16.70 21.32 3.72
C LYS A 281 -18.09 21.29 4.32
N GLU A 282 -18.70 20.12 4.42
CA GLU A 282 -19.88 19.91 5.25
C GLU A 282 -19.44 20.15 6.69
N ASP A 283 -20.11 21.08 7.35
CA ASP A 283 -19.90 21.35 8.76
C ASP A 283 -20.03 20.04 9.54
N LYS A 284 -19.06 19.80 10.43
CA LYS A 284 -18.92 18.60 11.27
C LYS A 284 -20.24 18.28 11.96
N VAL A 285 -21.06 17.42 11.39
CA VAL A 285 -22.21 16.82 12.05
C VAL A 285 -22.17 15.31 11.86
N ILE A 286 -21.80 14.64 12.96
CA ILE A 286 -22.17 13.27 13.31
C ILE A 286 -21.45 12.13 12.57
N ALA A 287 -20.28 11.76 13.09
CA ALA A 287 -19.82 10.36 13.05
C ALA A 287 -19.26 9.89 14.42
N VAL A 288 -19.65 10.56 15.52
CA VAL A 288 -19.07 10.28 16.86
C VAL A 288 -19.80 9.15 17.62
N ALA A 289 -20.91 8.63 17.11
CA ALA A 289 -21.74 7.71 17.92
C ALA A 289 -21.37 6.21 17.81
N ALA A 290 -20.58 5.78 16.85
CA ALA A 290 -20.27 4.35 16.67
C ALA A 290 -18.82 3.94 17.02
N ALA A 291 -17.90 4.89 17.19
CA ALA A 291 -16.49 4.61 17.47
C ALA A 291 -16.18 4.50 18.99
N GLY A 292 -17.18 4.66 19.85
CA GLY A 292 -16.99 4.78 21.30
C GLY A 292 -16.57 3.51 22.03
N GLU A 293 -16.84 2.33 21.52
CA GLU A 293 -16.67 1.11 22.34
C GLU A 293 -15.44 0.24 22.02
N LYS A 294 -14.73 0.46 20.91
CA LYS A 294 -13.52 -0.31 20.59
C LYS A 294 -12.18 0.41 20.83
N ARG A 295 -12.21 1.70 21.16
CA ARG A 295 -10.99 2.50 21.42
C ARG A 295 -10.38 2.34 22.82
N ASP A 296 -11.09 1.73 23.76
CA ASP A 296 -10.65 1.64 25.17
C ASP A 296 -9.68 0.48 25.46
N SER A 297 -9.35 -0.37 24.50
CA SER A 297 -8.43 -1.48 24.72
C SER A 297 -6.95 -1.19 24.45
N LEU A 298 -6.60 0.01 23.94
CA LEU A 298 -5.21 0.43 23.78
C LEU A 298 -4.81 1.40 24.91
N PRO A 299 -3.75 1.11 25.68
CA PRO A 299 -3.33 1.97 26.79
C PRO A 299 -3.00 3.38 26.31
N LEU A 300 -3.54 4.39 27.00
CA LEU A 300 -3.30 5.83 26.79
C LEU A 300 -1.80 6.23 26.67
N ARG A 301 -0.89 5.37 27.13
CA ARG A 301 0.56 5.56 27.01
C ARG A 301 1.10 5.48 25.57
N ILE A 302 0.40 4.82 24.65
CA ILE A 302 0.85 4.71 23.25
C ILE A 302 0.60 6.02 22.49
N ARG A 303 -0.47 6.77 22.82
CA ARG A 303 -0.78 8.08 22.21
C ARG A 303 0.26 9.17 22.53
N GLY A 304 0.88 9.13 23.72
CA GLY A 304 1.92 10.11 24.11
C GLY A 304 3.27 9.89 23.44
N ALA A 305 3.65 8.63 23.21
CA ALA A 305 4.95 8.29 22.65
C ALA A 305 5.11 8.73 21.17
N TRP A 306 4.00 8.76 20.42
CA TRP A 306 4.02 9.21 19.01
C TRP A 306 4.33 10.70 18.86
N LYS A 307 3.82 11.55 19.75
CA LYS A 307 4.11 13.00 19.72
C LYS A 307 5.59 13.30 19.91
N ASP A 308 6.32 12.43 20.61
CA ASP A 308 7.74 12.62 20.89
C ASP A 308 8.67 12.07 19.79
N ILE A 309 8.24 11.02 19.07
CA ILE A 309 9.04 10.44 17.98
C ILE A 309 9.03 11.34 16.73
N THR A 310 7.88 11.96 16.42
CA THR A 310 7.76 12.86 15.26
C THR A 310 8.38 14.25 15.51
N LYS A 311 8.56 14.68 16.76
CA LYS A 311 9.13 15.99 17.10
C LYS A 311 10.64 16.03 17.30
N LYS A 312 11.30 14.87 17.44
CA LYS A 312 12.76 14.79 17.45
C LYS A 312 13.20 14.15 16.14
N PRO A 313 13.82 14.92 15.20
CA PRO A 313 14.51 14.28 14.11
C PRO A 313 15.52 13.33 14.73
N LEU A 314 15.40 12.03 14.46
CA LEU A 314 16.41 11.03 14.77
C LEU A 314 17.73 11.59 14.27
N LYS A 315 18.57 12.09 15.19
CA LYS A 315 19.92 12.53 14.84
C LYS A 315 20.62 11.29 14.29
N ALA A 316 20.65 11.24 12.97
CA ALA A 316 21.26 10.21 12.18
C ALA A 316 22.74 10.03 12.58
N LYS A 317 22.99 9.08 13.46
CA LYS A 317 24.33 8.52 13.67
C LYS A 317 24.43 7.08 13.15
N ILE A 318 23.39 6.55 12.52
CA ILE A 318 23.34 5.19 11.99
C ILE A 318 23.19 5.16 10.45
N PHE A 319 22.94 6.30 9.79
CA PHE A 319 22.81 6.34 8.34
C PHE A 319 23.88 7.23 7.71
N PRO A 320 24.64 6.73 6.71
CA PRO A 320 25.57 7.58 5.96
C PRO A 320 24.75 8.63 5.19
N SER A 321 25.05 9.89 5.46
CA SER A 321 24.46 11.05 4.80
C SER A 321 24.92 11.11 3.35
N LYS A 322 24.07 10.75 2.39
CA LYS A 322 23.87 11.42 1.11
C LYS A 322 22.77 10.72 0.35
N PRO A 323 21.67 11.42 0.00
CA PRO A 323 20.72 10.88 -0.96
C PRO A 323 21.40 10.78 -2.32
N PRO A 324 21.08 9.75 -3.13
CA PRO A 324 21.50 9.71 -4.52
C PRO A 324 20.95 10.94 -5.26
N LYS A 325 21.68 11.42 -6.25
CA LYS A 325 21.39 12.64 -7.02
C LYS A 325 20.11 12.50 -7.87
N SER A 326 18.93 12.49 -7.24
CA SER A 326 17.63 12.46 -7.92
C SER A 326 17.03 13.84 -8.22
N LYS A 327 17.82 14.92 -8.12
CA LYS A 327 17.40 16.27 -8.55
C LYS A 327 17.00 16.38 -10.04
N LYS A 328 17.28 15.36 -10.86
CA LYS A 328 16.94 15.41 -12.30
C LYS A 328 15.47 15.08 -12.58
N ILE A 329 14.82 14.27 -11.77
CA ILE A 329 13.43 13.85 -12.05
C ILE A 329 12.43 14.92 -11.64
N LEU A 330 12.65 15.57 -10.50
CA LEU A 330 11.74 16.63 -10.04
C LEU A 330 11.84 17.89 -10.92
N ASN A 331 13.04 18.23 -11.41
CA ASN A 331 13.22 19.38 -12.31
C ASN A 331 12.73 19.14 -13.75
N SER A 332 12.59 17.88 -14.20
CA SER A 332 11.96 17.59 -15.48
C SER A 332 10.43 17.71 -15.40
N LEU A 333 9.84 17.51 -14.22
CA LEU A 333 8.41 17.66 -14.00
C LEU A 333 7.98 19.13 -13.87
N LEU A 334 8.86 20.02 -13.39
CA LEU A 334 8.61 21.45 -13.29
C LEU A 334 9.01 22.25 -14.54
N GLY A 335 9.79 21.67 -15.44
CA GLY A 335 10.23 22.30 -16.69
C GLY A 335 9.23 22.26 -17.84
N CYS A 336 8.08 21.58 -17.69
CA CYS A 336 7.02 21.53 -18.72
C CYS A 336 5.85 22.49 -18.44
N LEU A 337 5.96 23.39 -17.47
CA LEU A 337 4.95 24.40 -17.12
C LEU A 337 5.43 25.85 -17.39
N GLY A 338 6.38 26.02 -18.32
CA GLY A 338 6.80 27.32 -18.83
C GLY A 338 6.50 27.48 -20.32
#